data_e70aa21c87984aac1a3c2b007b54e9eb
#
_entry.id   e70aa21c87984aac1a3c2b007b54e9eb
#
_cell.length_a   1.000
_cell.length_b   1.000
_cell.length_c   1.000
_cell.angle_alpha   90.00
_cell.angle_beta   90.00
_cell.angle_gamma   90.00
#
_symmetry.space_group_name_H-M   'P 1'
#
loop_
_entity.id
_entity.type
_entity.pdbx_description
1 polymer ?
#
loop_
_entity_poly.entity_id
_entity_poly.type
_entity_poly.pdbx_seq_one_letter_code
_entity_poly.pdbx_strand_id
1 'polypeptide(L)'
;MDRKGFTLIELVMVLVLVGIMAAVVIPRLGNMTTTNAAAFSDKLRTDIRYAQNLAMTRGKRTRVYFNGTGPAPVTAPAQGYTLGIDNSGTGICSTFVLASDPAGGGNMLVTLNTGIYTGISIPAPSITCLEYDSLGRPYTCGAGACSTVPLAATMTADVNGNASMRVSVYSQTGVVN
;
A
#
# COMPACT_ATOMS: atom_id res chain seq x y z
N MET A 1 -38.04 13.68 -46.44
CA MET A 1 -37.41 13.52 -45.13
C MET A 1 -38.02 14.58 -44.20
N ASP A 2 -39.01 14.17 -43.39
CA ASP A 2 -39.63 15.10 -42.42
C ASP A 2 -38.68 15.35 -41.25
N ARG A 3 -38.13 16.53 -41.19
CA ARG A 3 -37.34 17.03 -40.05
C ARG A 3 -38.32 17.44 -38.94
N LYS A 4 -38.66 16.49 -38.07
CA LYS A 4 -39.40 16.80 -36.85
C LYS A 4 -38.47 17.56 -35.91
N GLY A 5 -38.70 18.83 -35.70
CA GLY A 5 -37.97 19.63 -34.70
C GLY A 5 -38.39 19.25 -33.27
N PHE A 6 -37.47 19.39 -32.32
CA PHE A 6 -37.76 19.22 -30.87
C PHE A 6 -38.82 20.26 -30.43
N THR A 7 -39.75 19.81 -29.60
CA THR A 7 -40.71 20.72 -28.98
C THR A 7 -40.06 21.44 -27.78
N LEU A 8 -40.51 22.66 -27.47
CA LEU A 8 -39.99 23.41 -26.32
C LEU A 8 -40.15 22.65 -25.01
N ILE A 9 -41.28 21.92 -24.86
CA ILE A 9 -41.56 21.11 -23.66
C ILE A 9 -40.58 19.95 -23.51
N GLU A 10 -40.18 19.33 -24.60
CA GLU A 10 -39.22 18.22 -24.61
C GLU A 10 -37.83 18.70 -24.18
N LEU A 11 -37.41 19.89 -24.63
CA LEU A 11 -36.15 20.51 -24.19
C LEU A 11 -36.19 20.82 -22.70
N VAL A 12 -37.27 21.38 -22.18
CA VAL A 12 -37.42 21.68 -20.75
C VAL A 12 -37.39 20.41 -19.91
N MET A 13 -38.10 19.35 -20.34
CA MET A 13 -38.06 18.06 -19.63
C MET A 13 -36.63 17.46 -19.55
N VAL A 14 -35.89 17.51 -20.64
CA VAL A 14 -34.50 17.01 -20.66
C VAL A 14 -33.62 17.82 -19.72
N LEU A 15 -33.74 19.16 -19.69
CA LEU A 15 -32.95 19.98 -18.78
C LEU A 15 -33.29 19.72 -17.32
N VAL A 16 -34.56 19.49 -16.98
CA VAL A 16 -34.99 19.13 -15.61
C VAL A 16 -34.40 17.77 -15.20
N LEU A 17 -34.50 16.77 -16.09
CA LEU A 17 -33.94 15.42 -15.82
C LEU A 17 -32.42 15.47 -15.63
N VAL A 18 -31.69 16.17 -16.51
CA VAL A 18 -30.24 16.37 -16.37
C VAL A 18 -29.88 17.08 -15.09
N GLY A 19 -30.66 18.11 -14.71
CA GLY A 19 -30.46 18.85 -13.46
C GLY A 19 -30.60 17.96 -12.21
N ILE A 20 -31.64 17.12 -12.18
CA ILE A 20 -31.84 16.16 -11.07
C ILE A 20 -30.70 15.12 -11.04
N MET A 21 -30.32 14.57 -12.20
CA MET A 21 -29.21 13.61 -12.28
C MET A 21 -27.88 14.23 -11.83
N ALA A 22 -27.60 15.48 -12.24
CA ALA A 22 -26.39 16.20 -11.83
C ALA A 22 -26.34 16.40 -10.31
N ALA A 23 -27.44 16.77 -9.68
CA ALA A 23 -27.53 16.99 -8.23
C ALA A 23 -27.24 15.72 -7.42
N VAL A 24 -27.53 14.54 -7.94
CA VAL A 24 -27.29 13.24 -7.28
C VAL A 24 -25.87 12.71 -7.55
N VAL A 25 -25.34 12.91 -8.75
CA VAL A 25 -24.06 12.33 -9.18
C VAL A 25 -22.87 13.12 -8.65
N ILE A 26 -22.93 14.46 -8.66
CA ILE A 26 -21.81 15.32 -8.24
C ILE A 26 -21.33 15.02 -6.81
N PRO A 27 -22.17 14.87 -5.77
CA PRO A 27 -21.72 14.57 -4.42
C PRO A 27 -21.02 13.21 -4.30
N ARG A 28 -21.35 12.24 -5.17
CA ARG A 28 -20.74 10.91 -5.14
C ARG A 28 -19.34 10.88 -5.73
N LEU A 29 -19.00 11.80 -6.63
CA LEU A 29 -17.66 11.90 -7.20
C LEU A 29 -16.63 12.47 -6.21
N GLY A 30 -17.07 13.22 -5.19
CA GLY A 30 -16.21 13.80 -4.17
C GLY A 30 -15.55 12.80 -3.21
N ASN A 31 -15.99 11.54 -3.17
CA ASN A 31 -15.49 10.53 -2.24
C ASN A 31 -14.52 9.52 -2.87
N MET A 32 -14.02 9.77 -4.09
CA MET A 32 -13.09 8.85 -4.76
C MET A 32 -11.77 8.67 -3.99
N THR A 33 -11.27 9.72 -3.33
CA THR A 33 -10.04 9.63 -2.53
C THR A 33 -10.18 8.73 -1.31
N THR A 34 -11.32 8.72 -0.64
CA THR A 34 -11.58 7.84 0.51
C THR A 34 -11.73 6.38 0.08
N THR A 35 -12.39 6.13 -1.04
CA THR A 35 -12.53 4.77 -1.61
C THR A 35 -11.18 4.23 -2.05
N ASN A 36 -10.36 5.05 -2.71
CA ASN A 36 -9.01 4.67 -3.13
C ASN A 36 -8.09 4.42 -1.92
N ALA A 37 -8.23 5.21 -0.85
CA ALA A 37 -7.45 5.03 0.37
C ALA A 37 -7.82 3.73 1.10
N ALA A 38 -9.09 3.35 1.14
CA ALA A 38 -9.55 2.08 1.69
C ALA A 38 -9.00 0.89 0.88
N ALA A 39 -9.13 0.94 -0.45
CA ALA A 39 -8.58 -0.09 -1.34
C ALA A 39 -7.05 -0.19 -1.21
N PHE A 40 -6.36 0.95 -1.02
CA PHE A 40 -4.93 0.96 -0.78
C PHE A 40 -4.55 0.36 0.58
N SER A 41 -5.33 0.57 1.65
CA SER A 41 -5.06 -0.08 2.95
C SER A 41 -5.13 -1.60 2.84
N ASP A 42 -6.07 -2.14 2.05
CA ASP A 42 -6.18 -3.58 1.79
C ASP A 42 -5.01 -4.10 0.93
N LYS A 43 -4.57 -3.32 -0.06
CA LYS A 43 -3.35 -3.63 -0.81
C LYS A 43 -2.13 -3.67 0.10
N LEU A 44 -1.90 -2.65 0.91
CA LEU A 44 -0.76 -2.60 1.85
C LEU A 44 -0.77 -3.80 2.80
N ARG A 45 -1.94 -4.15 3.34
CA ARG A 45 -2.12 -5.34 4.19
C ARG A 45 -1.75 -6.62 3.45
N THR A 46 -2.17 -6.76 2.20
CA THR A 46 -1.86 -7.90 1.35
C THR A 46 -0.37 -7.99 1.04
N ASP A 47 0.27 -6.87 0.74
CA ASP A 47 1.68 -6.81 0.40
C ASP A 47 2.58 -7.11 1.60
N ILE A 48 2.20 -6.67 2.81
CA ILE A 48 2.92 -7.04 4.04
C ILE A 48 2.75 -8.54 4.33
N ARG A 49 1.55 -9.11 4.13
CA ARG A 49 1.35 -10.57 4.22
C ARG A 49 2.17 -11.35 3.19
N TYR A 50 2.28 -10.80 1.98
CA TYR A 50 3.14 -11.37 0.96
C TYR A 50 4.61 -11.38 1.40
N ALA A 51 5.11 -10.30 2.02
CA ALA A 51 6.45 -10.25 2.58
C ALA A 51 6.68 -11.37 3.62
N GLN A 52 5.73 -11.57 4.53
CA GLN A 52 5.78 -12.63 5.52
C GLN A 52 5.80 -14.02 4.86
N ASN A 53 4.89 -14.28 3.93
CA ASN A 53 4.83 -15.55 3.19
C ASN A 53 6.09 -15.81 2.38
N LEU A 54 6.65 -14.77 1.76
CA LEU A 54 7.88 -14.88 0.98
C LEU A 54 9.06 -15.26 1.88
N ALA A 55 9.14 -14.71 3.09
CA ALA A 55 10.16 -15.08 4.07
C ALA A 55 10.07 -16.57 4.44
N MET A 56 8.87 -17.04 4.75
CA MET A 56 8.62 -18.43 5.13
C MET A 56 8.87 -19.40 3.97
N THR A 57 8.40 -19.08 2.77
CA THR A 57 8.51 -20.00 1.61
C THR A 57 9.92 -20.06 1.04
N ARG A 58 10.67 -18.96 1.09
CA ARG A 58 12.06 -18.90 0.60
C ARG A 58 13.09 -19.27 1.67
N GLY A 59 12.68 -19.38 2.94
CA GLY A 59 13.59 -19.58 4.07
C GLY A 59 14.60 -18.42 4.25
N LYS A 60 14.26 -17.22 3.74
CA LYS A 60 15.12 -16.05 3.72
C LYS A 60 14.45 -14.89 4.43
N ARG A 61 15.25 -13.98 4.96
CA ARG A 61 14.70 -12.76 5.54
C ARG A 61 14.13 -11.82 4.46
N THR A 62 13.01 -11.18 4.76
CA THR A 62 12.42 -10.13 3.93
C THR A 62 12.31 -8.85 4.73
N ARG A 63 12.38 -7.71 4.03
CA ARG A 63 12.23 -6.37 4.63
C ARG A 63 11.24 -5.54 3.85
N VAL A 64 10.37 -4.87 4.57
CA VAL A 64 9.49 -3.81 4.03
C VAL A 64 10.03 -2.49 4.51
N TYR A 65 10.46 -1.62 3.59
CA TYR A 65 10.94 -0.29 3.88
C TYR A 65 9.89 0.74 3.51
N PHE A 66 9.72 1.77 4.32
CA PHE A 66 8.75 2.84 4.14
C PHE A 66 9.42 4.19 3.95
N ASN A 67 8.82 5.06 3.15
CA ASN A 67 9.08 6.51 3.07
C ASN A 67 10.58 6.89 3.00
N GLY A 68 11.22 6.54 1.90
CA GLY A 68 12.61 6.94 1.63
C GLY A 68 13.67 6.16 2.41
N THR A 69 13.29 5.14 3.17
CA THR A 69 14.25 4.31 3.93
C THR A 69 14.72 3.10 3.12
N GLY A 70 15.80 2.49 3.58
CA GLY A 70 16.39 1.30 2.98
C GLY A 70 17.67 1.61 2.19
N PRO A 71 18.58 0.61 2.10
CA PRO A 71 19.79 0.71 1.28
C PRO A 71 19.48 0.48 -0.21
N ALA A 72 20.27 1.03 -1.12
CA ALA A 72 20.17 0.69 -2.53
C ALA A 72 20.48 -0.81 -2.75
N PRO A 73 19.77 -1.52 -3.64
CA PRO A 73 18.70 -1.06 -4.54
C PRO A 73 17.28 -1.10 -3.93
N VAL A 74 17.12 -1.47 -2.66
CA VAL A 74 15.81 -1.65 -1.99
C VAL A 74 15.34 -0.39 -1.25
N THR A 75 15.79 0.78 -1.67
CA THR A 75 15.32 2.05 -1.10
C THR A 75 13.85 2.29 -1.45
N ALA A 76 13.03 2.53 -0.44
CA ALA A 76 11.63 2.92 -0.65
C ALA A 76 11.54 4.29 -1.32
N PRO A 77 10.50 4.58 -2.10
CA PRO A 77 10.21 5.94 -2.56
C PRO A 77 10.03 6.90 -1.39
N ALA A 78 10.25 8.20 -1.61
CA ALA A 78 10.06 9.23 -0.56
C ALA A 78 8.66 9.18 0.07
N GLN A 79 7.66 8.82 -0.73
CA GLN A 79 6.32 8.45 -0.28
C GLN A 79 5.99 7.08 -0.87
N GLY A 80 5.87 6.07 0.00
CA GLY A 80 5.58 4.72 -0.43
C GLY A 80 6.30 3.65 0.35
N TYR A 81 6.43 2.48 -0.25
CA TYR A 81 7.16 1.35 0.35
C TYR A 81 7.78 0.45 -0.73
N THR A 82 8.73 -0.34 -0.29
CA THR A 82 9.35 -1.38 -1.12
C THR A 82 9.56 -2.66 -0.32
N LEU A 83 9.68 -3.76 -1.02
CA LEU A 83 9.94 -5.07 -0.44
C LEU A 83 11.28 -5.60 -0.95
N GLY A 84 12.18 -5.89 -0.02
CA GLY A 84 13.45 -6.57 -0.26
C GLY A 84 13.48 -7.99 0.26
N ILE A 85 14.18 -8.86 -0.44
CA ILE A 85 14.52 -10.21 0.03
C ILE A 85 16.04 -10.32 0.22
N ASP A 86 16.45 -10.97 1.30
CA ASP A 86 17.88 -11.20 1.57
C ASP A 86 18.53 -12.08 0.50
N ASN A 87 19.61 -11.60 -0.08
CA ASN A 87 20.42 -12.28 -1.07
C ASN A 87 21.86 -12.56 -0.60
N SER A 88 22.18 -12.27 0.66
CA SER A 88 23.54 -12.38 1.23
C SER A 88 23.87 -13.76 1.79
N GLY A 89 23.02 -14.75 1.59
CA GLY A 89 23.18 -16.08 2.22
C GLY A 89 22.46 -16.18 3.55
N THR A 90 22.51 -17.37 4.16
CA THR A 90 21.67 -17.68 5.32
C THR A 90 22.09 -16.85 6.54
N GLY A 91 21.20 -16.01 6.99
CA GLY A 91 21.34 -15.30 8.28
C GLY A 91 22.26 -14.08 8.28
N ILE A 92 22.78 -13.63 7.13
CA ILE A 92 23.74 -12.51 7.07
C ILE A 92 23.04 -11.15 6.90
N CYS A 93 22.00 -11.06 6.07
CA CYS A 93 21.20 -9.85 5.83
C CYS A 93 21.99 -8.58 5.44
N SER A 94 23.14 -8.77 4.78
CA SER A 94 23.98 -7.65 4.33
C SER A 94 23.56 -7.10 2.97
N THR A 95 22.87 -7.91 2.16
CA THR A 95 22.48 -7.55 0.81
C THR A 95 21.04 -7.93 0.54
N PHE A 96 20.20 -6.94 0.26
CA PHE A 96 18.81 -7.15 -0.15
C PHE A 96 18.65 -6.83 -1.63
N VAL A 97 17.83 -7.63 -2.31
CA VAL A 97 17.37 -7.37 -3.67
C VAL A 97 15.87 -7.13 -3.66
N LEU A 98 15.38 -6.37 -4.62
CA LEU A 98 13.93 -6.12 -4.75
C LEU A 98 13.20 -7.44 -4.98
N ALA A 99 12.14 -7.67 -4.22
CA ALA A 99 11.24 -8.78 -4.46
C ALA A 99 10.40 -8.53 -5.71
N SER A 100 10.01 -9.61 -6.39
CA SER A 100 9.09 -9.50 -7.53
C SER A 100 7.67 -9.19 -7.06
N ASP A 101 6.97 -8.34 -7.81
CA ASP A 101 5.56 -8.07 -7.58
C ASP A 101 4.73 -9.28 -8.04
N PRO A 102 3.92 -9.89 -7.17
CA PRO A 102 3.07 -11.03 -7.54
C PRO A 102 1.99 -10.67 -8.56
N ALA A 103 1.63 -9.39 -8.67
CA ALA A 103 0.55 -8.93 -9.55
C ALA A 103 0.99 -8.59 -10.98
N GLY A 104 2.29 -8.37 -11.24
CA GLY A 104 2.63 -7.79 -12.54
C GLY A 104 4.05 -7.91 -13.05
N GLY A 105 4.89 -8.80 -12.53
CA GLY A 105 6.18 -9.12 -13.13
C GLY A 105 7.24 -8.02 -13.10
N GLY A 106 7.09 -7.01 -12.27
CA GLY A 106 8.08 -5.99 -11.93
C GLY A 106 8.65 -6.17 -10.52
N ASN A 107 9.38 -5.18 -10.07
CA ASN A 107 9.86 -5.09 -8.71
C ASN A 107 8.76 -4.55 -7.77
N MET A 108 8.71 -5.08 -6.56
CA MET A 108 7.77 -4.63 -5.52
C MET A 108 8.19 -3.27 -4.97
N LEU A 109 7.84 -2.22 -5.70
CA LEU A 109 8.12 -0.83 -5.38
C LEU A 109 6.86 -0.01 -5.63
N VAL A 110 6.26 0.50 -4.56
CA VAL A 110 4.98 1.23 -4.62
C VAL A 110 5.23 2.69 -4.29
N THR A 111 5.01 3.56 -5.28
CA THR A 111 5.11 5.01 -5.11
C THR A 111 3.72 5.60 -4.88
N LEU A 112 3.59 6.38 -3.82
CA LEU A 112 2.35 7.05 -3.43
C LEU A 112 2.32 8.49 -3.93
N ASN A 113 1.15 9.11 -3.81
CA ASN A 113 0.86 10.46 -4.28
C ASN A 113 1.13 10.67 -5.78
N THR A 114 1.10 9.60 -6.57
CA THR A 114 1.26 9.62 -8.03
C THR A 114 0.31 8.64 -8.71
N GLY A 115 -0.09 8.92 -9.94
CA GLY A 115 -0.92 8.01 -10.75
C GLY A 115 -2.21 7.62 -10.04
N ILE A 116 -2.48 6.32 -9.96
CA ILE A 116 -3.68 5.76 -9.29
C ILE A 116 -3.69 5.97 -7.77
N TYR A 117 -2.53 6.29 -7.17
CA TYR A 117 -2.37 6.57 -5.74
C TYR A 117 -2.27 8.06 -5.43
N THR A 118 -2.71 8.95 -6.33
CA THR A 118 -2.76 10.40 -6.09
C THR A 118 -3.61 10.71 -4.87
N GLY A 119 -3.07 11.53 -3.95
CA GLY A 119 -3.73 11.87 -2.68
C GLY A 119 -3.67 10.78 -1.61
N ILE A 120 -2.88 9.70 -1.83
CA ILE A 120 -2.66 8.66 -0.83
C ILE A 120 -1.26 8.81 -0.24
N SER A 121 -1.18 8.69 1.09
CA SER A 121 0.06 8.76 1.86
C SER A 121 0.07 7.79 3.04
N ILE A 122 1.26 7.48 3.55
CA ILE A 122 1.47 6.82 4.85
C ILE A 122 2.31 7.79 5.68
N PRO A 123 1.69 8.79 6.35
CA PRO A 123 2.42 9.93 6.89
C PRO A 123 3.42 9.58 7.99
N ALA A 124 3.14 8.60 8.82
CA ALA A 124 4.02 8.23 9.93
C ALA A 124 3.77 6.78 10.35
N PRO A 125 4.33 5.79 9.64
CA PRO A 125 4.32 4.44 10.14
C PRO A 125 5.10 4.40 11.46
N SER A 126 4.65 3.59 12.42
CA SER A 126 5.30 3.50 13.74
C SER A 126 6.74 2.98 13.66
N ILE A 127 7.08 2.32 12.56
CA ILE A 127 8.45 1.91 12.20
C ILE A 127 8.69 2.19 10.73
N THR A 128 9.91 2.51 10.36
CA THR A 128 10.32 2.80 8.98
C THR A 128 10.75 1.54 8.22
N CYS A 129 11.02 0.45 8.92
CA CYS A 129 11.41 -0.82 8.34
C CYS A 129 10.91 -1.98 9.20
N LEU A 130 10.24 -2.94 8.56
CA LEU A 130 9.74 -4.18 9.13
C LEU A 130 10.50 -5.35 8.51
N GLU A 131 11.07 -6.24 9.33
CA GLU A 131 11.77 -7.45 8.86
C GLU A 131 11.00 -8.70 9.30
N TYR A 132 10.90 -9.69 8.41
CA TYR A 132 10.39 -11.02 8.74
C TYR A 132 11.49 -12.08 8.64
N ASP A 133 11.53 -13.01 9.59
CA ASP A 133 12.39 -14.17 9.52
C ASP A 133 11.74 -15.35 8.75
N SER A 134 12.47 -16.43 8.56
CA SER A 134 12.00 -17.64 7.88
C SER A 134 10.86 -18.37 8.59
N LEU A 135 10.53 -18.00 9.82
CA LEU A 135 9.39 -18.50 10.57
C LEU A 135 8.20 -17.52 10.53
N GLY A 136 8.32 -16.41 9.81
CA GLY A 136 7.29 -15.37 9.70
C GLY A 136 7.19 -14.46 10.92
N ARG A 137 8.17 -14.48 11.84
CA ARG A 137 8.19 -13.61 13.02
C ARG A 137 8.68 -12.22 12.63
N PRO A 138 8.05 -11.16 13.16
CA PRO A 138 8.39 -9.79 12.83
C PRO A 138 9.51 -9.24 13.73
N TYR A 139 10.38 -8.44 13.12
CA TYR A 139 11.50 -7.76 13.76
C TYR A 139 11.55 -6.29 13.30
N THR A 140 12.18 -5.43 14.10
CA THR A 140 12.66 -4.13 13.61
C THR A 140 13.95 -4.37 12.82
N CYS A 141 14.19 -3.63 11.74
CA CYS A 141 15.37 -3.89 10.92
C CYS A 141 16.67 -3.58 11.65
N GLY A 142 17.64 -4.45 11.47
CA GLY A 142 19.03 -4.22 11.89
C GLY A 142 19.83 -3.46 10.82
N ALA A 143 20.79 -2.66 11.24
CA ALA A 143 21.72 -1.99 10.35
C ALA A 143 22.80 -2.97 9.86
N GLY A 144 22.74 -3.36 8.58
CA GLY A 144 23.77 -4.18 7.93
C GLY A 144 23.85 -5.66 8.37
N ALA A 145 22.91 -6.13 9.20
CA ALA A 145 22.81 -7.52 9.63
C ALA A 145 21.35 -7.92 9.82
N CYS A 146 21.09 -9.24 9.90
CA CYS A 146 19.77 -9.72 10.29
C CYS A 146 19.41 -9.21 11.69
N SER A 147 18.22 -8.71 11.85
CA SER A 147 17.78 -8.21 13.16
C SER A 147 17.64 -9.36 14.15
N THR A 148 18.15 -9.14 15.35
CA THR A 148 17.92 -9.98 16.53
C THR A 148 16.90 -9.36 17.48
N VAL A 149 16.43 -8.14 17.17
CA VAL A 149 15.48 -7.38 18.00
C VAL A 149 14.06 -7.65 17.51
N PRO A 150 13.29 -8.49 18.20
CA PRO A 150 11.88 -8.70 17.85
C PRO A 150 11.10 -7.39 17.87
N LEU A 151 10.02 -7.33 17.12
CA LEU A 151 9.12 -6.20 17.14
C LEU A 151 8.52 -6.06 18.55
N ALA A 152 8.90 -5.02 19.28
CA ALA A 152 8.54 -4.85 20.71
C ALA A 152 7.05 -4.53 20.90
N ALA A 153 6.44 -3.83 19.95
CA ALA A 153 5.03 -3.44 19.97
C ALA A 153 4.40 -3.65 18.60
N THR A 154 3.07 -3.72 18.55
CA THR A 154 2.35 -3.78 17.27
C THR A 154 2.74 -2.60 16.37
N MET A 155 3.23 -2.90 15.18
CA MET A 155 3.44 -1.87 14.16
C MET A 155 2.10 -1.36 13.65
N THR A 156 2.00 -0.07 13.44
CA THR A 156 0.82 0.54 12.82
C THR A 156 1.22 1.47 11.67
N ALA A 157 0.43 1.45 10.61
CA ALA A 157 0.54 2.36 9.49
C ALA A 157 -0.86 2.86 9.11
N ASP A 158 -1.10 4.15 9.28
CA ASP A 158 -2.38 4.78 8.98
C ASP A 158 -2.35 5.36 7.58
N VAL A 159 -3.24 4.90 6.70
CA VAL A 159 -3.37 5.48 5.35
C VAL A 159 -4.03 6.85 5.47
N ASN A 160 -3.39 7.87 4.91
CA ASN A 160 -3.80 9.29 5.01
C ASN A 160 -3.96 9.77 6.46
N GLY A 161 -3.26 9.16 7.42
CA GLY A 161 -3.40 9.47 8.85
C GLY A 161 -4.75 9.06 9.44
N ASN A 162 -5.52 8.22 8.76
CA ASN A 162 -6.85 7.81 9.20
C ASN A 162 -6.80 6.46 9.93
N ALA A 163 -7.10 6.46 11.22
CA ALA A 163 -7.08 5.27 12.05
C ALA A 163 -8.10 4.18 11.63
N SER A 164 -9.15 4.55 10.90
CA SER A 164 -10.08 3.56 10.34
C SER A 164 -9.51 2.79 9.14
N MET A 165 -8.42 3.27 8.54
CA MET A 165 -7.68 2.65 7.45
C MET A 165 -6.29 2.18 7.93
N ARG A 166 -6.20 1.79 9.19
CA ARG A 166 -4.98 1.31 9.83
C ARG A 166 -4.63 -0.09 9.38
N VAL A 167 -3.37 -0.28 9.02
CA VAL A 167 -2.75 -1.60 8.89
C VAL A 167 -1.90 -1.86 10.12
N SER A 168 -2.13 -2.99 10.77
CA SER A 168 -1.43 -3.37 12.00
C SER A 168 -0.70 -4.68 11.82
N VAL A 169 0.54 -4.76 12.30
CA VAL A 169 1.33 -6.00 12.35
C VAL A 169 1.59 -6.33 13.82
N TYR A 170 1.06 -7.45 14.27
CA TYR A 170 1.21 -7.89 15.66
C TYR A 170 2.64 -8.35 15.96
N SER A 171 3.20 -7.85 17.06
CA SER A 171 4.60 -8.02 17.42
C SER A 171 5.04 -9.47 17.65
N GLN A 172 4.15 -10.34 18.12
CA GLN A 172 4.52 -11.72 18.47
C GLN A 172 4.33 -12.69 17.31
N THR A 173 3.30 -12.49 16.50
CA THR A 173 2.88 -13.45 15.46
C THR A 173 3.18 -12.96 14.05
N GLY A 174 3.40 -11.67 13.85
CA GLY A 174 3.50 -11.05 12.54
C GLY A 174 2.18 -11.02 11.77
N VAL A 175 1.07 -11.41 12.40
CA VAL A 175 -0.26 -11.34 11.76
C VAL A 175 -0.57 -9.92 11.38
N VAL A 176 -1.05 -9.74 10.16
CA VAL A 176 -1.40 -8.43 9.58
C VAL A 176 -2.92 -8.27 9.59
N ASN A 177 -3.38 -7.18 10.18
CA ASN A 177 -4.81 -6.84 10.25
C ASN A 177 -5.08 -5.44 9.68
#